data_8a35070b55c463f79a330ad02eb461a2
#
_entry.id   8a35070b55c463f79a330ad02eb461a2
#
_cell.length_a   1.000
_cell.length_b   1.000
_cell.length_c   1.000
_cell.angle_alpha   90.00
_cell.angle_beta   90.00
_cell.angle_gamma   90.00
#
_symmetry.space_group_name_H-M   'P 1'
#
loop_
_entity.id
_entity.type
_entity.pdbx_description
1 polymer ?
#
loop_
_entity_poly.entity_id
_entity_poly.type
_entity_poly.pdbx_seq_one_letter_code
_entity_poly.pdbx_strand_id
1 'polypeptide(L)'
;MKVSCLQMNMKLGCPEENFAHAEQLICNAMKDNADVLVLPETWNTGFFSKENLAELSCKDGDEVKSHIGTLAKQYGVNIVAGSVSNVRDGKVFNTAMVFDREGECIAEYDKTHLFTPMGEDDYFTGGDHLCSFTLDGVKCGIIICYDIRFPELTRSLSLQGLDMLLSCLSGQRNVSSICALLPLPERLIIRCL
;
A
#
# COMPACT_ATOMS: atom_id res chain seq x y z
N MET A 1 3.99 1.10 19.22
CA MET A 1 3.63 0.41 17.97
C MET A 1 4.92 0.13 17.18
N LYS A 2 5.15 -1.14 16.81
CA LYS A 2 6.29 -1.56 15.98
C LYS A 2 5.81 -1.84 14.57
N VAL A 3 6.36 -1.12 13.60
CA VAL A 3 5.99 -1.24 12.18
C VAL A 3 7.13 -1.96 11.44
N SER A 4 6.79 -3.00 10.67
CA SER A 4 7.74 -3.71 9.80
C SER A 4 7.38 -3.47 8.34
N CYS A 5 8.31 -2.85 7.60
CA CYS A 5 8.18 -2.64 6.16
C CYS A 5 8.74 -3.85 5.42
N LEU A 6 7.90 -4.50 4.63
CA LEU A 6 8.24 -5.69 3.88
C LEU A 6 8.77 -5.31 2.49
N GLN A 7 10.07 -5.50 2.29
CA GLN A 7 10.68 -5.27 0.98
C GLN A 7 10.50 -6.50 0.09
N MET A 8 9.95 -6.31 -1.10
CA MET A 8 9.58 -7.37 -1.98
C MET A 8 10.24 -7.23 -3.36
N ASN A 9 10.85 -8.30 -3.83
CA ASN A 9 11.31 -8.39 -5.22
C ASN A 9 10.17 -8.97 -6.06
N MET A 10 9.37 -8.08 -6.64
CA MET A 10 8.18 -8.43 -7.41
C MET A 10 8.55 -8.96 -8.80
N LYS A 11 7.84 -9.99 -9.25
CA LYS A 11 7.89 -10.48 -10.63
C LYS A 11 6.84 -9.76 -11.46
N LEU A 12 7.27 -9.11 -12.53
CA LEU A 12 6.40 -8.38 -13.43
C LEU A 12 5.40 -9.34 -14.10
N GLY A 13 4.11 -9.03 -14.03
CA GLY A 13 3.05 -9.80 -14.65
C GLY A 13 2.80 -11.21 -14.07
N CYS A 14 3.27 -11.49 -12.85
CA CYS A 14 3.13 -12.80 -12.21
C CYS A 14 2.41 -12.69 -10.85
N PRO A 15 1.09 -12.41 -10.83
CA PRO A 15 0.36 -12.20 -9.58
C PRO A 15 0.46 -13.39 -8.61
N GLU A 16 0.27 -14.61 -9.08
CA GLU A 16 0.31 -15.81 -8.23
C GLU A 16 1.63 -15.95 -7.45
N GLU A 17 2.76 -15.75 -8.15
CA GLU A 17 4.07 -15.81 -7.50
C GLU A 17 4.28 -14.65 -6.53
N ASN A 18 3.75 -13.47 -6.85
CA ASN A 18 3.85 -12.31 -6.00
C ASN A 18 3.00 -12.46 -4.73
N PHE A 19 1.79 -13.03 -4.83
CA PHE A 19 0.97 -13.37 -3.66
C PHE A 19 1.67 -14.38 -2.74
N ALA A 20 2.22 -15.46 -3.30
CA ALA A 20 2.97 -16.46 -2.53
C ALA A 20 4.20 -15.85 -1.84
N HIS A 21 4.90 -14.93 -2.51
CA HIS A 21 6.05 -14.23 -1.94
C HIS A 21 5.62 -13.27 -0.81
N ALA A 22 4.52 -12.52 -0.99
CA ALA A 22 3.98 -11.65 0.06
C ALA A 22 3.61 -12.45 1.32
N GLU A 23 2.93 -13.58 1.16
CA GLU A 23 2.60 -14.49 2.26
C GLU A 23 3.84 -14.97 3.02
N GLN A 24 4.90 -15.38 2.29
CA GLN A 24 6.16 -15.81 2.89
C GLN A 24 6.84 -14.68 3.69
N LEU A 25 6.83 -13.46 3.16
CA LEU A 25 7.39 -12.28 3.83
C LEU A 25 6.60 -11.95 5.11
N ILE A 26 5.27 -11.97 5.06
CA ILE A 26 4.39 -11.77 6.22
C ILE A 26 4.71 -12.82 7.30
N CYS A 27 4.72 -14.10 6.94
CA CYS A 27 5.05 -15.18 7.86
C CYS A 27 6.42 -14.99 8.53
N ASN A 28 7.43 -14.57 7.77
CA ASN A 28 8.77 -14.33 8.31
C ASN A 28 8.82 -13.11 9.25
N ALA A 29 8.11 -12.04 8.91
CA ALA A 29 8.08 -10.81 9.71
C ALA A 29 7.41 -10.99 11.07
N MET A 30 6.53 -11.97 11.22
CA MET A 30 5.88 -12.28 12.50
C MET A 30 6.86 -12.75 13.57
N LYS A 31 8.04 -13.25 13.21
CA LYS A 31 9.12 -13.60 14.16
C LYS A 31 9.63 -12.40 14.95
N ASP A 32 9.42 -11.19 14.41
CA ASP A 32 9.86 -9.94 15.04
C ASP A 32 8.79 -9.28 15.92
N ASN A 33 7.63 -9.88 16.10
CA ASN A 33 6.50 -9.36 16.88
C ASN A 33 6.14 -7.91 16.46
N ALA A 34 5.89 -7.70 15.16
CA ALA A 34 5.41 -6.44 14.64
C ALA A 34 3.93 -6.23 14.98
N ASP A 35 3.55 -4.98 15.25
CA ASP A 35 2.14 -4.59 15.43
C ASP A 35 1.47 -4.29 14.09
N VAL A 36 2.25 -3.80 13.12
CA VAL A 36 1.80 -3.45 11.77
C VAL A 36 2.82 -3.94 10.75
N LEU A 37 2.36 -4.63 9.72
CA LEU A 37 3.14 -4.98 8.53
C LEU A 37 2.75 -4.07 7.38
N VAL A 38 3.69 -3.66 6.55
CA VAL A 38 3.42 -2.79 5.40
C VAL A 38 4.08 -3.37 4.15
N LEU A 39 3.27 -3.66 3.13
CA LEU A 39 3.68 -4.13 1.81
C LEU A 39 3.97 -2.96 0.85
N PRO A 40 4.72 -3.17 -0.25
CA PRO A 40 5.04 -2.10 -1.21
C PRO A 40 3.88 -1.74 -2.15
N GLU A 41 4.13 -0.82 -3.09
CA GLU A 41 3.19 -0.40 -4.13
C GLU A 41 3.10 -1.43 -5.27
N THR A 42 1.90 -1.65 -5.81
CA THR A 42 1.57 -2.52 -6.97
C THR A 42 2.23 -3.89 -6.95
N TRP A 43 2.37 -4.45 -5.75
CA TRP A 43 3.14 -5.68 -5.56
C TRP A 43 2.53 -6.90 -6.23
N ASN A 44 1.22 -6.93 -6.49
CA ASN A 44 0.55 -8.06 -7.12
C ASN A 44 0.99 -8.25 -8.59
N THR A 45 1.02 -7.18 -9.38
CA THR A 45 1.38 -7.25 -10.80
C THR A 45 2.82 -6.85 -11.09
N GLY A 46 3.49 -6.25 -10.09
CA GLY A 46 4.76 -5.57 -10.26
C GLY A 46 4.60 -4.16 -10.85
N PHE A 47 5.63 -3.34 -10.65
CA PHE A 47 5.59 -1.95 -11.06
C PHE A 47 5.57 -1.80 -12.58
N PHE A 48 4.47 -1.26 -13.15
CA PHE A 48 4.24 -1.04 -14.58
C PHE A 48 4.19 -2.30 -15.46
N SER A 49 3.44 -3.32 -15.03
CA SER A 49 2.98 -4.35 -15.95
C SER A 49 1.97 -3.74 -16.92
N LYS A 50 2.43 -3.35 -18.12
CA LYS A 50 1.59 -2.66 -19.11
C LYS A 50 0.72 -3.63 -19.91
N GLU A 51 1.25 -4.83 -20.19
CA GLU A 51 0.56 -5.84 -20.95
C GLU A 51 -0.47 -6.55 -20.08
N ASN A 52 -1.70 -6.62 -20.54
CA ASN A 52 -2.81 -7.33 -19.89
C ASN A 52 -3.09 -6.90 -18.44
N LEU A 53 -2.77 -5.63 -18.08
CA LEU A 53 -2.87 -5.15 -16.70
C LEU A 53 -4.25 -5.42 -16.09
N ALA A 54 -5.34 -5.13 -16.82
CA ALA A 54 -6.70 -5.33 -16.32
C ALA A 54 -7.03 -6.82 -16.04
N GLU A 55 -6.47 -7.74 -16.85
CA GLU A 55 -6.66 -9.19 -16.67
C GLU A 55 -5.87 -9.73 -15.48
N LEU A 56 -4.70 -9.14 -15.22
CA LEU A 56 -3.80 -9.50 -14.11
C LEU A 56 -4.16 -8.81 -12.79
N SER A 57 -5.02 -7.80 -12.83
CA SER A 57 -5.43 -7.02 -11.66
C SER A 57 -6.42 -7.80 -10.80
N CYS A 58 -6.38 -7.55 -9.50
CA CYS A 58 -7.41 -8.02 -8.58
C CYS A 58 -8.79 -7.47 -8.98
N LYS A 59 -9.85 -8.22 -8.70
CA LYS A 59 -11.24 -7.79 -8.96
C LYS A 59 -11.86 -7.35 -7.66
N ASP A 60 -12.22 -6.08 -7.58
CA ASP A 60 -12.81 -5.47 -6.36
C ASP A 60 -12.01 -5.72 -5.07
N GLY A 61 -10.72 -6.02 -5.23
CA GLY A 61 -9.82 -6.37 -4.12
C GLY A 61 -10.07 -7.73 -3.48
N ASP A 62 -10.90 -8.58 -4.05
CA ASP A 62 -11.33 -9.85 -3.45
C ASP A 62 -10.16 -10.78 -3.14
N GLU A 63 -9.18 -10.87 -4.05
CA GLU A 63 -7.99 -11.70 -3.85
C GLU A 63 -7.15 -11.19 -2.67
N VAL A 64 -7.00 -9.87 -2.53
CA VAL A 64 -6.26 -9.27 -1.41
C VAL A 64 -7.03 -9.49 -0.11
N LYS A 65 -8.34 -9.24 -0.11
CA LYS A 65 -9.21 -9.45 1.06
C LYS A 65 -9.16 -10.89 1.53
N SER A 66 -9.22 -11.86 0.63
CA SER A 66 -9.18 -13.28 0.97
C SER A 66 -7.80 -13.74 1.47
N HIS A 67 -6.71 -13.32 0.84
CA HIS A 67 -5.35 -13.74 1.22
C HIS A 67 -4.82 -12.93 2.41
N ILE A 68 -4.74 -11.61 2.27
CA ILE A 68 -4.08 -10.75 3.28
C ILE A 68 -4.96 -10.58 4.52
N GLY A 69 -6.28 -10.45 4.36
CA GLY A 69 -7.22 -10.43 5.49
C GLY A 69 -7.16 -11.71 6.31
N THR A 70 -7.07 -12.87 5.65
CA THR A 70 -6.89 -14.16 6.34
C THR A 70 -5.58 -14.20 7.13
N LEU A 71 -4.47 -13.71 6.57
CA LEU A 71 -3.18 -13.66 7.28
C LEU A 71 -3.20 -12.67 8.44
N ALA A 72 -3.83 -11.50 8.27
CA ALA A 72 -3.99 -10.52 9.35
C ALA A 72 -4.71 -11.15 10.55
N LYS A 73 -5.81 -11.84 10.31
CA LYS A 73 -6.58 -12.58 11.32
C LYS A 73 -5.78 -13.72 11.93
N GLN A 74 -5.13 -14.53 11.10
CA GLN A 74 -4.35 -15.70 11.55
C GLN A 74 -3.25 -15.32 12.52
N TYR A 75 -2.55 -14.20 12.24
CA TYR A 75 -1.42 -13.73 13.04
C TYR A 75 -1.81 -12.68 14.09
N GLY A 76 -3.06 -12.18 14.08
CA GLY A 76 -3.51 -11.12 14.97
C GLY A 76 -2.70 -9.84 14.81
N VAL A 77 -2.36 -9.47 13.55
CA VAL A 77 -1.50 -8.34 13.20
C VAL A 77 -2.22 -7.40 12.23
N ASN A 78 -2.04 -6.09 12.39
CA ASN A 78 -2.53 -5.15 11.39
C ASN A 78 -1.68 -5.22 10.13
N ILE A 79 -2.31 -5.22 8.94
CA ILE A 79 -1.58 -5.24 7.67
C ILE A 79 -2.03 -4.08 6.78
N VAL A 80 -1.11 -3.16 6.50
CA VAL A 80 -1.22 -2.24 5.37
C VAL A 80 -0.73 -3.02 4.16
N ALA A 81 -1.68 -3.49 3.34
CA ALA A 81 -1.40 -4.40 2.22
C ALA A 81 -0.70 -3.71 1.04
N GLY A 82 0.00 -2.60 1.29
CA GLY A 82 0.62 -1.83 0.24
C GLY A 82 -0.43 -1.32 -0.74
N SER A 83 -0.10 -1.35 -2.04
CA SER A 83 -1.14 -1.20 -3.04
C SER A 83 -1.08 -2.30 -4.10
N VAL A 84 -2.18 -2.50 -4.77
CA VAL A 84 -2.36 -3.48 -5.84
C VAL A 84 -3.02 -2.85 -7.05
N SER A 85 -2.77 -3.42 -8.22
CA SER A 85 -3.60 -3.16 -9.40
C SER A 85 -4.95 -3.80 -9.17
N ASN A 86 -6.02 -3.01 -9.23
CA ASN A 86 -7.37 -3.41 -8.86
C ASN A 86 -8.39 -2.93 -9.89
N VAL A 87 -9.21 -3.83 -10.43
CA VAL A 87 -10.27 -3.51 -11.40
C VAL A 87 -11.59 -3.34 -10.67
N ARG A 88 -12.24 -2.18 -10.92
CA ARG A 88 -13.63 -1.89 -10.51
C ARG A 88 -14.33 -1.18 -11.65
N ASP A 89 -15.55 -1.61 -11.98
CA ASP A 89 -16.39 -1.03 -13.04
C ASP A 89 -15.64 -0.85 -14.37
N GLY A 90 -14.79 -1.83 -14.73
CA GLY A 90 -13.99 -1.82 -15.97
C GLY A 90 -12.81 -0.85 -15.99
N LYS A 91 -12.49 -0.20 -14.87
CA LYS A 91 -11.35 0.69 -14.70
C LYS A 91 -10.31 0.06 -13.78
N VAL A 92 -9.03 0.32 -14.05
CA VAL A 92 -7.93 -0.13 -13.20
C VAL A 92 -7.52 1.00 -12.26
N PHE A 93 -7.38 0.69 -10.97
CA PHE A 93 -6.91 1.60 -9.94
C PHE A 93 -5.64 1.05 -9.28
N ASN A 94 -4.80 1.95 -8.81
CA ASN A 94 -3.70 1.64 -7.91
C ASN A 94 -4.25 1.79 -6.48
N THR A 95 -4.72 0.67 -5.89
CA THR A 95 -5.51 0.66 -4.66
C THR A 95 -4.72 0.14 -3.48
N ALA A 96 -4.58 0.94 -2.44
CA ALA A 96 -4.09 0.48 -1.14
C ALA A 96 -5.24 -0.03 -0.27
N MET A 97 -4.98 -1.09 0.49
CA MET A 97 -5.95 -1.68 1.42
C MET A 97 -5.32 -1.88 2.80
N VAL A 98 -6.13 -1.71 3.83
CA VAL A 98 -5.69 -1.84 5.22
C VAL A 98 -6.57 -2.84 5.95
N PHE A 99 -5.94 -3.80 6.62
CA PHE A 99 -6.60 -4.83 7.40
C PHE A 99 -6.25 -4.70 8.87
N ASP A 100 -7.25 -4.84 9.73
CA ASP A 100 -7.06 -4.91 11.17
C ASP A 100 -6.66 -6.33 11.63
N ARG A 101 -6.50 -6.50 12.95
CA ARG A 101 -6.12 -7.79 13.56
C ARG A 101 -7.18 -8.87 13.43
N GLU A 102 -8.43 -8.51 13.19
CA GLU A 102 -9.57 -9.39 12.93
C GLU A 102 -9.64 -9.82 11.47
N GLY A 103 -8.82 -9.21 10.60
CA GLY A 103 -8.75 -9.47 9.17
C GLY A 103 -9.78 -8.70 8.35
N GLU A 104 -10.46 -7.73 8.97
CA GLU A 104 -11.42 -6.88 8.28
C GLU A 104 -10.71 -5.78 7.50
N CYS A 105 -11.15 -5.54 6.26
CA CYS A 105 -10.65 -4.42 5.45
C CYS A 105 -11.27 -3.12 5.97
N ILE A 106 -10.50 -2.36 6.75
CA ILE A 106 -10.97 -1.13 7.41
C ILE A 106 -10.76 0.14 6.61
N ALA A 107 -9.95 0.09 5.55
CA ALA A 107 -9.71 1.24 4.67
C ALA A 107 -9.25 0.79 3.28
N GLU A 108 -9.71 1.54 2.27
CA GLU A 108 -9.27 1.45 0.88
C GLU A 108 -8.92 2.86 0.38
N TYR A 109 -7.86 2.98 -0.42
CA TYR A 109 -7.43 4.24 -0.99
C TYR A 109 -6.92 4.04 -2.41
N ASP A 110 -7.46 4.78 -3.36
CA ASP A 110 -6.95 4.82 -4.71
C ASP A 110 -5.99 5.99 -4.89
N LYS A 111 -4.82 5.71 -5.46
CA LYS A 111 -3.80 6.72 -5.74
C LYS A 111 -4.39 7.91 -6.48
N THR A 112 -4.31 9.08 -5.87
CA THR A 112 -4.88 10.31 -6.43
C THR A 112 -4.00 10.90 -7.53
N HIS A 113 -2.67 10.90 -7.32
CA HIS A 113 -1.72 11.50 -8.26
C HIS A 113 -0.91 10.41 -8.97
N LEU A 114 -1.31 10.12 -10.20
CA LEU A 114 -0.65 9.14 -11.05
C LEU A 114 0.70 9.68 -11.56
N PHE A 115 1.68 8.79 -11.73
CA PHE A 115 3.02 9.15 -12.18
C PHE A 115 3.07 9.30 -13.70
N THR A 116 2.57 10.42 -14.20
CA THR A 116 2.51 10.76 -15.64
C THR A 116 3.85 10.71 -16.37
N PRO A 117 5.02 11.01 -15.73
CA PRO A 117 6.30 10.89 -16.44
C PRO A 117 6.62 9.48 -16.94
N MET A 118 5.99 8.43 -16.39
CA MET A 118 6.10 7.06 -16.90
C MET A 118 4.82 6.55 -17.58
N GLY A 119 3.81 7.41 -17.76
CA GLY A 119 2.54 7.06 -18.39
C GLY A 119 1.66 6.18 -17.50
N GLU A 120 1.67 6.39 -16.18
CA GLU A 120 0.77 5.64 -15.27
C GLU A 120 -0.70 5.95 -15.57
N ASP A 121 -0.99 7.16 -16.00
CA ASP A 121 -2.32 7.64 -16.38
C ASP A 121 -2.88 7.05 -17.69
N ASP A 122 -2.04 6.38 -18.49
CA ASP A 122 -2.51 5.61 -19.64
C ASP A 122 -3.18 4.28 -19.24
N TYR A 123 -2.90 3.80 -18.03
CA TYR A 123 -3.28 2.46 -17.55
C TYR A 123 -4.16 2.47 -16.31
N PHE A 124 -3.97 3.46 -15.43
CA PHE A 124 -4.69 3.59 -14.18
C PHE A 124 -5.62 4.78 -14.18
N THR A 125 -6.69 4.65 -13.42
CA THR A 125 -7.62 5.75 -13.10
C THR A 125 -7.22 6.34 -11.74
N GLY A 126 -7.15 7.66 -11.63
CA GLY A 126 -6.87 8.35 -10.37
C GLY A 126 -8.04 8.27 -9.40
N GLY A 127 -7.73 8.20 -8.11
CA GLY A 127 -8.68 8.35 -7.02
C GLY A 127 -9.07 9.80 -6.75
N ASP A 128 -10.09 9.99 -5.91
CA ASP A 128 -10.69 11.31 -5.64
C ASP A 128 -10.94 11.62 -4.16
N HIS A 129 -10.41 10.79 -3.25
CA HIS A 129 -10.69 10.93 -1.83
C HIS A 129 -9.43 10.83 -0.96
N LEU A 130 -9.52 11.38 0.25
CA LEU A 130 -8.53 11.22 1.31
C LEU A 130 -8.85 9.96 2.11
N CYS A 131 -7.83 9.24 2.58
CA CYS A 131 -8.03 8.05 3.38
C CYS A 131 -7.33 8.17 4.74
N SER A 132 -8.13 8.12 5.81
CA SER A 132 -7.65 8.02 7.18
C SER A 132 -8.38 6.90 7.93
N PHE A 133 -7.67 6.23 8.84
CA PHE A 133 -8.16 5.08 9.60
C PHE A 133 -7.44 5.01 10.96
N THR A 134 -7.80 4.05 11.80
CA THR A 134 -7.19 3.86 13.12
C THR A 134 -6.66 2.45 13.25
N LEU A 135 -5.39 2.30 13.66
CA LEU A 135 -4.75 1.04 14.00
C LEU A 135 -4.32 1.05 15.47
N ASP A 136 -4.83 0.15 16.29
CA ASP A 136 -4.50 0.05 17.73
C ASP A 136 -4.56 1.41 18.47
N GLY A 137 -5.55 2.24 18.15
CA GLY A 137 -5.74 3.56 18.75
C GLY A 137 -4.89 4.70 18.14
N VAL A 138 -4.01 4.40 17.18
CA VAL A 138 -3.21 5.40 16.45
C VAL A 138 -3.96 5.84 15.19
N LYS A 139 -4.20 7.13 15.04
CA LYS A 139 -4.87 7.69 13.85
C LYS A 139 -3.89 7.81 12.69
N CYS A 140 -4.15 7.05 11.64
CA CYS A 140 -3.28 6.92 10.48
C CYS A 140 -3.90 7.52 9.22
N GLY A 141 -3.05 7.90 8.27
CA GLY A 141 -3.42 8.18 6.88
C GLY A 141 -2.56 7.39 5.93
N ILE A 142 -3.02 7.22 4.69
CA ILE A 142 -2.27 6.51 3.65
C ILE A 142 -2.20 7.34 2.38
N ILE A 143 -1.05 7.27 1.72
CA ILE A 143 -0.77 7.81 0.39
C ILE A 143 0.05 6.79 -0.40
N ILE A 144 0.08 6.92 -1.73
CA ILE A 144 0.82 6.01 -2.59
C ILE A 144 1.85 6.78 -3.42
N CYS A 145 3.12 6.47 -3.21
CA CYS A 145 4.29 6.83 -4.02
C CYS A 145 4.32 8.31 -4.43
N TYR A 146 3.90 8.62 -5.66
CA TYR A 146 3.97 9.96 -6.24
C TYR A 146 3.11 10.99 -5.51
N ASP A 147 2.07 10.56 -4.80
CA ASP A 147 1.24 11.41 -3.94
C ASP A 147 2.07 12.28 -2.98
N ILE A 148 3.22 11.77 -2.54
CA ILE A 148 4.09 12.50 -1.61
C ILE A 148 4.66 13.80 -2.19
N ARG A 149 4.64 13.95 -3.51
CA ARG A 149 5.08 15.18 -4.19
C ARG A 149 4.04 16.31 -4.08
N PHE A 150 2.84 15.99 -3.61
CA PHE A 150 1.71 16.92 -3.49
C PHE A 150 1.45 17.24 -2.02
N PRO A 151 2.05 18.35 -1.51
CA PRO A 151 1.96 18.71 -0.08
C PRO A 151 0.53 19.01 0.36
N GLU A 152 -0.35 19.40 -0.55
CA GLU A 152 -1.77 19.66 -0.28
C GLU A 152 -2.49 18.41 0.24
N LEU A 153 -2.20 17.23 -0.36
CA LEU A 153 -2.76 15.95 0.07
C LEU A 153 -2.31 15.62 1.50
N THR A 154 -0.98 15.67 1.73
CA THR A 154 -0.39 15.41 3.05
C THR A 154 -0.89 16.41 4.08
N ARG A 155 -1.00 17.70 3.72
CA ARG A 155 -1.53 18.75 4.60
C ARG A 155 -2.99 18.49 4.95
N SER A 156 -3.83 18.15 3.98
CA SER A 156 -5.25 17.88 4.20
C SER A 156 -5.46 16.71 5.15
N LEU A 157 -4.67 15.62 4.99
CA LEU A 157 -4.65 14.50 5.92
C LEU A 157 -4.17 14.94 7.31
N SER A 158 -3.08 15.70 7.41
CA SER A 158 -2.53 16.18 8.70
C SER A 158 -3.52 17.04 9.47
N LEU A 159 -4.31 17.87 8.80
CA LEU A 159 -5.36 18.70 9.42
C LEU A 159 -6.49 17.88 10.03
N GLN A 160 -6.65 16.61 9.63
CA GLN A 160 -7.57 15.66 10.27
C GLN A 160 -7.05 15.13 11.61
N GLY A 161 -5.86 15.53 12.04
CA GLY A 161 -5.27 15.13 13.31
C GLY A 161 -4.62 13.76 13.29
N LEU A 162 -3.93 13.40 12.19
CA LEU A 162 -3.19 12.14 12.12
C LEU A 162 -2.00 12.11 13.07
N ASP A 163 -1.74 10.94 13.64
CA ASP A 163 -0.52 10.62 14.38
C ASP A 163 0.56 10.02 13.47
N MET A 164 0.14 9.31 12.41
CA MET A 164 1.04 8.60 11.51
C MET A 164 0.57 8.71 10.05
N LEU A 165 1.50 8.95 9.13
CA LEU A 165 1.26 8.87 7.69
C LEU A 165 2.06 7.72 7.10
N LEU A 166 1.37 6.81 6.42
CA LEU A 166 1.94 5.66 5.73
C LEU A 166 2.04 5.96 4.23
N SER A 167 3.17 5.64 3.61
CA SER A 167 3.36 5.78 2.17
C SER A 167 3.88 4.48 1.59
N CYS A 168 3.08 3.85 0.74
CA CYS A 168 3.47 2.67 -0.01
C CYS A 168 4.26 3.10 -1.25
N LEU A 169 5.46 2.55 -1.41
CA LEU A 169 6.38 2.90 -2.49
C LEU A 169 6.86 1.65 -3.22
N SER A 170 7.03 1.78 -4.53
CA SER A 170 7.78 0.84 -5.34
C SER A 170 8.83 1.61 -6.13
N GLY A 171 10.01 1.04 -6.30
CA GLY A 171 11.08 1.68 -7.05
C GLY A 171 11.98 0.68 -7.74
N GLN A 172 12.48 1.02 -8.91
CA GLN A 172 13.56 0.28 -9.56
C GLN A 172 14.85 0.47 -8.76
N ARG A 173 15.73 -0.56 -8.77
CA ARG A 173 17.02 -0.62 -8.02
C ARG A 173 17.94 0.61 -8.13
N ASN A 174 17.69 1.55 -9.03
CA ASN A 174 18.51 2.74 -9.29
C ASN A 174 17.92 4.04 -8.72
N VAL A 175 16.78 4.00 -8.08
CA VAL A 175 16.28 5.14 -7.31
C VAL A 175 16.81 4.97 -5.89
N SER A 176 17.93 5.61 -5.62
CA SER A 176 18.50 5.66 -4.26
C SER A 176 17.40 6.08 -3.28
N SER A 177 17.10 5.19 -2.39
CA SER A 177 16.08 5.25 -1.37
C SER A 177 16.25 6.49 -0.52
N ILE A 178 15.46 7.51 -0.76
CA ILE A 178 15.36 8.61 0.18
C ILE A 178 14.26 8.25 1.17
N CYS A 179 14.62 7.58 2.24
CA CYS A 179 13.87 7.63 3.47
C CYS A 179 13.92 9.08 3.98
N ALA A 180 13.03 9.93 3.51
CA ALA A 180 12.85 11.22 4.14
C ALA A 180 11.85 11.02 5.27
N LEU A 181 12.36 10.86 6.48
CA LEU A 181 11.70 11.29 7.69
C LEU A 181 11.50 12.80 7.52
N LEU A 182 10.30 13.23 7.12
CA LEU A 182 9.92 14.61 7.28
C LEU A 182 9.49 14.73 8.74
N PRO A 183 10.27 15.39 9.60
CA PRO A 183 9.82 15.69 10.94
C PRO A 183 8.74 16.76 10.81
N LEU A 184 7.49 16.35 10.78
CA LEU A 184 6.44 17.19 11.33
C LEU A 184 6.69 17.13 12.83
N PRO A 185 6.76 18.26 13.54
CA PRO A 185 6.94 18.26 14.98
C PRO A 185 5.85 17.38 15.57
N GLU A 186 6.26 16.28 16.21
CA GLU A 186 5.45 15.28 16.91
C GLU A 186 4.72 14.22 16.05
N ARG A 187 5.02 14.04 14.75
CA ARG A 187 4.33 13.05 13.89
C ARG A 187 5.32 12.24 13.06
N LEU A 188 5.02 10.96 12.85
CA LEU A 188 5.88 10.03 12.14
C LEU A 188 5.35 9.73 10.72
N ILE A 189 6.22 9.88 9.72
CA ILE A 189 5.96 9.38 8.36
C ILE A 189 6.78 8.12 8.15
N ILE A 190 6.11 6.99 7.89
CA ILE A 190 6.76 5.71 7.58
C ILE A 190 6.59 5.45 6.09
N ARG A 191 7.71 5.23 5.41
CA ARG A 191 7.79 4.83 4.02
C ARG A 191 8.30 3.40 3.92
N CYS A 192 7.67 2.60 3.09
CA CYS A 192 8.19 1.31 2.66
C CYS A 192 8.84 1.48 1.29
N LEU A 193 10.08 1.07 1.18
CA LEU A 193 10.87 1.11 -0.04
C LEU A 193 10.85 -0.23 -0.73
#